data_128958ba1e952bedae1461e1f05d62ee
#
_entry.id   128958ba1e952bedae1461e1f05d62ee
#
_cell.length_a   1.000
_cell.length_b   1.000
_cell.length_c   1.000
_cell.angle_alpha   90.00
_cell.angle_beta   90.00
_cell.angle_gamma   90.00
#
_symmetry.space_group_name_H-M   'P 1'
#
loop_
_entity.id
_entity.type
_entity.pdbx_description
1 polymer ?
#
loop_
_entity_poly.entity_id
_entity_poly.type
_entity_poly.pdbx_seq_one_letter_code
_entity_poly.pdbx_strand_id
1 'polypeptide(L)' 'MQNIKIMRERASLTQVELAKMLGVGQSTIAMWETGESAPRAALLPKIAELLKCSIDELFESGTSQKSSG' A
#
# COMPACT_ATOMS: atom_id res chain seq x y z
N MET A 1 6.15 -2.40 2.58
CA MET A 1 5.11 -2.89 1.67
C MET A 1 5.38 -2.40 0.25
N GLN A 2 6.09 -3.20 -0.49
CA GLN A 2 6.47 -2.77 -1.84
C GLN A 2 5.30 -2.70 -2.80
N ASN A 3 4.31 -3.55 -2.58
CA ASN A 3 3.16 -3.58 -3.49
C ASN A 3 2.28 -2.35 -3.41
N ILE A 4 2.37 -1.61 -2.32
CA ILE A 4 1.54 -0.42 -2.20
C ILE A 4 1.86 0.59 -3.29
N LYS A 5 3.14 0.70 -3.66
CA LYS A 5 3.52 1.61 -4.73
C LYS A 5 2.91 1.17 -6.06
N ILE A 6 2.99 -0.11 -6.36
CA ILE A 6 2.44 -0.65 -7.60
C ILE A 6 0.94 -0.44 -7.66
N MET A 7 0.25 -0.76 -6.58
CA MET A 7 -1.20 -0.61 -6.53
C MET A 7 -1.60 0.86 -6.60
N ARG A 8 -0.83 1.74 -5.93
CA ARG A 8 -1.08 3.17 -5.99
C ARG A 8 -0.96 3.69 -7.42
N GLU A 9 0.09 3.28 -8.10
CA GLU A 9 0.32 3.73 -9.47
C GLU A 9 -0.75 3.19 -10.41
N ARG A 10 -1.20 1.98 -10.20
CA ARG A 10 -2.30 1.42 -10.98
C ARG A 10 -3.59 2.20 -10.78
N ALA A 11 -3.78 2.75 -9.59
CA ALA A 11 -4.95 3.55 -9.29
C ALA A 11 -4.79 4.99 -9.76
N SER A 12 -3.66 5.31 -10.38
CA SER A 12 -3.35 6.65 -10.88
C SER A 12 -3.30 7.70 -9.77
N LEU A 13 -2.80 7.29 -8.61
CA LEU A 13 -2.69 8.19 -7.46
C LEU A 13 -1.23 8.54 -7.21
N THR A 14 -0.98 9.79 -6.87
CA THR A 14 0.32 10.20 -6.39
C THR A 14 0.44 9.89 -4.89
N GLN A 15 1.67 9.95 -4.37
CA GLN A 15 1.86 9.79 -2.93
C GLN A 15 1.08 10.83 -2.15
N VAL A 16 1.08 12.06 -2.62
CA VAL A 16 0.35 13.14 -1.96
C VAL A 16 -1.15 12.87 -1.95
N GLU A 17 -1.67 12.41 -3.07
CA GLU A 17 -3.10 12.13 -3.15
C GLU A 17 -3.51 11.01 -2.20
N LEU A 18 -2.75 9.94 -2.18
CA LEU A 18 -3.05 8.83 -1.28
C LEU A 18 -2.94 9.27 0.17
N ALA A 19 -1.90 10.06 0.48
CA ALA A 19 -1.72 10.56 1.84
C ALA A 19 -2.92 11.37 2.31
N LYS A 20 -3.42 12.24 1.43
CA LYS A 20 -4.59 13.04 1.77
C LYS A 20 -5.82 12.17 2.01
N MET A 21 -6.00 11.17 1.18
CA MET A 21 -7.16 10.30 1.30
C MET A 21 -7.12 9.46 2.58
N LEU A 22 -5.92 9.17 3.07
CA LEU A 22 -5.76 8.37 4.28
C LEU A 22 -5.58 9.23 5.53
N GLY A 23 -5.36 10.54 5.37
CA GLY A 23 -5.14 11.41 6.50
C GLY A 23 -3.76 11.29 7.12
N VAL A 24 -2.77 10.94 6.31
CA VAL A 24 -1.38 10.81 6.77
C VAL A 24 -0.49 11.72 5.94
N GLY A 25 0.77 11.82 6.32
CA GLY A 25 1.71 12.63 5.56
C GLY A 25 2.27 11.89 4.37
N GLN A 26 2.74 12.66 3.38
CA GLN A 26 3.36 12.07 2.19
C GLN A 26 4.58 11.25 2.56
N SER A 27 5.39 11.74 3.51
CA SER A 27 6.58 11.00 3.93
C SER A 27 6.21 9.65 4.53
N THR A 28 5.06 9.54 5.16
CA THR A 28 4.58 8.27 5.68
C THR A 28 4.33 7.29 4.55
N ILE A 29 3.69 7.75 3.47
CA ILE A 29 3.47 6.90 2.30
C ILE A 29 4.82 6.45 1.72
N ALA A 30 5.77 7.39 1.60
CA ALA A 30 7.08 7.06 1.07
C ALA A 30 7.78 5.98 1.90
N MET A 31 7.67 6.06 3.23
CA MET A 31 8.27 5.07 4.11
C MET A 31 7.62 3.70 3.96
N TRP A 32 6.30 3.69 3.75
CA TRP A 32 5.62 2.42 3.49
C TRP A 32 6.13 1.79 2.20
N GLU A 33 6.35 2.60 1.18
CA GLU A 33 6.78 2.09 -0.13
C GLU A 33 8.21 1.60 -0.12
N THR A 34 9.06 2.20 0.69
CA THR A 34 10.45 1.76 0.81
C THR A 34 10.64 0.61 1.78
N GLY A 35 9.64 0.35 2.60
CA GLY A 35 9.74 -0.70 3.60
C GLY A 35 10.30 -0.23 4.93
N GLU A 36 10.56 1.07 5.08
CA GLU A 36 11.04 1.60 6.35
C GLU A 36 10.00 1.48 7.45
N SER A 37 8.74 1.55 7.07
CA SER A 37 7.64 1.34 8.01
C SER A 37 6.48 0.71 7.25
N ALA A 38 5.45 0.34 7.98
CA ALA A 38 4.27 -0.28 7.38
C ALA A 38 3.03 0.36 7.99
N PRO A 39 1.93 0.44 7.23
CA PRO A 39 0.70 0.96 7.78
C PRO A 39 0.19 0.03 8.88
N ARG A 40 -0.45 0.63 9.89
CA ARG A 40 -1.05 -0.19 10.93
C ARG A 40 -2.22 -0.98 10.35
N ALA A 41 -2.56 -2.07 11.04
CA ALA A 41 -3.59 -2.98 10.56
C ALA A 41 -4.93 -2.27 10.32
N ALA A 42 -5.25 -1.27 11.14
CA ALA A 42 -6.51 -0.57 11.03
C ALA A 42 -6.65 0.18 9.72
N LEU A 43 -5.54 0.55 9.08
CA LEU A 43 -5.58 1.26 7.80
C LEU A 43 -5.64 0.34 6.60
N LEU A 44 -5.32 -0.93 6.78
CA LEU A 44 -5.22 -1.84 5.63
C LEU A 44 -6.52 -1.97 4.83
N PRO A 45 -7.69 -2.12 5.48
CA PRO A 45 -8.92 -2.19 4.69
C PRO A 45 -9.17 -0.93 3.89
N LYS A 46 -8.86 0.23 4.45
CA LYS A 46 -9.05 1.49 3.75
C LYS A 46 -8.11 1.61 2.56
N ILE A 47 -6.86 1.24 2.76
CA ILE A 47 -5.89 1.28 1.67
C ILE A 47 -6.33 0.35 0.55
N ALA A 48 -6.73 -0.86 0.88
CA ALA A 48 -7.18 -1.82 -0.12
C ALA A 48 -8.38 -1.28 -0.88
N GLU A 49 -9.30 -0.67 -0.18
CA GLU A 49 -10.48 -0.09 -0.82
C GLU A 49 -10.11 1.03 -1.78
N LEU A 50 -9.25 1.94 -1.35
CA LEU A 50 -8.83 3.07 -2.17
C LEU A 50 -8.05 2.63 -3.40
N LEU A 51 -7.26 1.59 -3.25
CA LEU A 51 -6.43 1.09 -4.34
C LEU A 51 -7.12 -0.01 -5.14
N LYS A 52 -8.34 -0.36 -4.75
CA LYS A 52 -9.16 -1.35 -5.46
C LYS A 52 -8.45 -2.69 -5.57
N CYS A 53 -7.88 -3.12 -4.46
CA CYS A 53 -7.19 -4.40 -4.40
C CYS A 53 -7.53 -5.08 -3.08
N SER A 54 -7.12 -6.33 -2.94
CA SER A 54 -7.30 -7.04 -1.69
C SER A 54 -6.17 -6.70 -0.73
N ILE A 55 -6.40 -6.95 0.56
CA ILE A 55 -5.35 -6.79 1.55
C ILE A 55 -4.20 -7.73 1.25
N ASP A 56 -4.51 -8.95 0.81
CA ASP A 56 -3.49 -9.91 0.43
C ASP A 56 -2.59 -9.36 -0.67
N GLU A 57 -3.17 -8.67 -1.64
CA GLU A 57 -2.38 -8.10 -2.73
C GLU A 57 -1.41 -7.05 -2.25
N LEU A 58 -1.76 -6.33 -1.19
CA LEU A 58 -0.86 -5.33 -0.63
C LEU A 58 0.38 -5.96 -0.04
N PHE A 59 0.27 -7.19 0.45
CA PHE A 59 1.40 -7.88 1.05
C PHE A 59 2.18 -8.72 0.07
N GLU A 60 1.64 -8.98 -1.11
CA GLU A 60 2.39 -9.73 -2.10
C GLU A 60 3.56 -8.91 -2.58
N SER A 61 4.71 -9.53 -2.58
CA SER A 61 5.92 -8.88 -3.05
C SER A 61 6.38 -9.45 -4.37
N GLY A 62 5.46 -10.00 -5.10
CA GLY A 62 5.82 -10.63 -6.36
C GLY A 62 6.44 -11.99 -6.18
N THR A 63 6.32 -12.53 -5.04
CA THR A 63 6.83 -13.86 -4.76
C THR A 63 5.76 -14.75 -4.24
N SER A 64 5.57 -14.52 -4.13
CA SER A 64 5.13 -15.32 -3.77
C SER A 64 4.99 -16.33 -3.39
N GLN A 65 5.18 -16.22 -3.28
CA GLN A 65 5.12 -16.99 -3.03
C GLN A 65 4.84 -17.71 -2.41
N LYS A 66 4.71 -17.74 -2.33
CA LYS A 66 4.43 -18.29 -1.81
C LYS A 66 4.10 -19.01 -1.48
N SER A 67 4.01 -19.03 -1.61
CA SER A 67 3.62 -19.67 -1.42
C SER A 67 3.23 -20.38 -0.96
N SER A 68 3.18 -20.37 -0.74
CA SER A 68 2.81 -20.94 -0.38
C SER A 68 2.39 -21.28 -0.13
N GLY A 69 2.43 -21.27 -0.16
CA GLY A 69 2.10 -21.55 -0.17
C GLY A 69 1.89 -21.81 -0.14
#